data_b8ddd55c53256f1a5f70aec410ca49f0
#
_entry.id   b8ddd55c53256f1a5f70aec410ca49f0
#
_cell.length_a   1.000
_cell.length_b   1.000
_cell.length_c   1.000
_cell.angle_alpha   90.00
_cell.angle_beta   90.00
_cell.angle_gamma   90.00
#
_symmetry.space_group_name_H-M   'P 1'
#
loop_
_entity.id
_entity.type
_entity.pdbx_description
1 polymer ?
#
loop_
_entity_poly.entity_id
_entity_poly.type
_entity_poly.pdbx_seq_one_letter_code
_entity_poly.pdbx_strand_id
1 'polypeptide(L)'
;MHAILDFKFIFHTHDIFINALAVQKNSQIEFEKIFSDLNWKFIPYVKPGIELSYKLMQLKSFKDNVFILENHGLIVCGESLEEIRHLYQDIRVRLKKLHNKNSIKSNIKPANRVVDLRNTGYKFCKDESVNSLAFYQPWIDKLTNGVLLPDFLVFLGPKLLALNPNEDDFIEKLNKSSKAPLPFNSCIVLVGYGIIVRNDALRGTLEIIRCVHDLLCLIPDNADLQYLNSSETSFLLNWEAEHYRQKQNQ
;
A
#
# COMPACT_ATOMS: atom_id res chain seq x y z
N MET A 1 -6.84 11.06 16.67
CA MET A 1 -5.41 11.13 17.02
C MET A 1 -5.06 12.44 17.74
N HIS A 2 -5.36 13.62 17.20
CA HIS A 2 -5.02 14.92 17.81
C HIS A 2 -5.55 15.13 19.25
N ALA A 3 -6.67 14.50 19.60
CA ALA A 3 -7.24 14.62 20.95
C ALA A 3 -6.53 13.75 22.02
N ILE A 4 -5.61 12.91 21.62
CA ILE A 4 -4.98 11.92 22.52
C ILE A 4 -3.44 12.02 22.61
N LEU A 5 -2.83 12.77 21.69
CA LEU A 5 -1.38 13.01 21.67
C LEU A 5 -1.16 14.47 22.10
N ASP A 6 -0.46 14.65 23.24
CA ASP A 6 -0.24 15.95 23.91
C ASP A 6 0.91 16.72 23.25
N PHE A 7 0.78 17.01 21.93
CA PHE A 7 1.74 17.78 21.15
C PHE A 7 1.03 18.86 20.34
N LYS A 8 1.69 19.98 20.12
CA LYS A 8 1.15 21.07 19.30
C LYS A 8 0.92 20.66 17.85
N PHE A 9 1.83 19.85 17.32
CA PHE A 9 1.80 19.42 15.94
C PHE A 9 1.88 17.91 15.86
N ILE A 10 1.01 17.33 15.03
CA ILE A 10 0.96 15.91 14.75
C ILE A 10 0.94 15.74 13.24
N PHE A 11 1.94 15.07 12.72
CA PHE A 11 2.09 14.76 11.30
C PHE A 11 1.88 13.26 11.08
N HIS A 12 0.86 12.90 10.30
CA HIS A 12 0.59 11.53 9.89
C HIS A 12 0.82 11.38 8.39
N THR A 13 1.52 10.30 8.00
CA THR A 13 1.82 10.01 6.60
C THR A 13 1.90 8.52 6.34
N HIS A 14 1.53 8.12 5.13
CA HIS A 14 1.73 6.77 4.59
C HIS A 14 3.07 6.70 3.84
N ASP A 15 4.17 7.06 4.52
CA ASP A 15 5.51 7.07 3.91
C ASP A 15 5.91 5.71 3.37
N ILE A 16 6.39 5.69 2.13
CA ILE A 16 6.69 4.46 1.40
C ILE A 16 7.84 3.64 2.03
N PHE A 17 8.85 4.31 2.60
CA PHE A 17 9.99 3.63 3.24
C PHE A 17 9.58 2.99 4.58
N ILE A 18 8.71 3.66 5.33
CA ILE A 18 8.10 3.10 6.54
C ILE A 18 7.26 1.88 6.17
N ASN A 19 6.34 2.05 5.21
CA ASN A 19 5.40 1.00 4.85
C ASN A 19 6.11 -0.23 4.26
N ALA A 20 7.19 -0.05 3.49
CA ALA A 20 7.96 -1.15 2.95
C ALA A 20 8.55 -2.07 4.03
N LEU A 21 8.83 -1.54 5.22
CA LEU A 21 9.25 -2.34 6.38
C LEU A 21 8.04 -2.75 7.23
N ALA A 22 7.09 -1.86 7.49
CA ALA A 22 5.96 -2.08 8.39
C ALA A 22 4.97 -3.18 7.93
N VAL A 23 4.98 -3.53 6.63
CA VAL A 23 4.19 -4.65 6.08
C VAL A 23 4.89 -6.00 6.19
N GLN A 24 6.11 -6.07 6.74
CA GLN A 24 6.85 -7.31 6.91
C GLN A 24 6.62 -7.88 8.31
N LYS A 25 6.44 -9.20 8.40
CA LYS A 25 6.41 -9.87 9.71
C LYS A 25 7.73 -9.58 10.44
N ASN A 26 7.65 -9.48 11.75
CA ASN A 26 8.80 -9.13 12.61
C ASN A 26 9.42 -7.74 12.33
N SER A 27 8.74 -6.85 11.61
CA SER A 27 9.21 -5.49 11.32
C SER A 27 9.56 -4.70 12.59
N GLN A 28 8.85 -4.93 13.70
CA GLN A 28 9.14 -4.29 14.99
C GLN A 28 10.61 -4.48 15.40
N ILE A 29 11.17 -5.69 15.26
CA ILE A 29 12.57 -6.00 15.61
C ILE A 29 13.55 -5.16 14.75
N GLU A 30 13.24 -4.98 13.49
CA GLU A 30 14.08 -4.16 12.61
C GLU A 30 13.95 -2.66 12.96
N PHE A 31 12.76 -2.17 13.27
CA PHE A 31 12.58 -0.80 13.76
C PHE A 31 13.31 -0.56 15.08
N GLU A 32 13.33 -1.53 16.03
CA GLU A 32 14.09 -1.43 17.29
C GLU A 32 15.58 -1.19 17.05
N LYS A 33 16.16 -1.84 16.04
CA LYS A 33 17.57 -1.62 15.67
C LYS A 33 17.80 -0.25 15.04
N ILE A 34 16.88 0.20 14.17
CA ILE A 34 17.03 1.45 13.40
C ILE A 34 16.76 2.68 14.24
N PHE A 35 15.82 2.58 15.20
CA PHE A 35 15.31 3.69 16.01
C PHE A 35 15.69 3.57 17.49
N SER A 36 16.75 2.84 17.82
CA SER A 36 17.19 2.59 19.18
C SER A 36 17.47 3.84 20.03
N ASP A 37 17.74 4.97 19.37
CA ASP A 37 18.02 6.29 19.95
C ASP A 37 16.82 7.26 19.89
N LEU A 38 15.68 6.84 19.34
CA LEU A 38 14.47 7.65 19.24
C LEU A 38 13.44 7.30 20.33
N ASN A 39 12.59 8.26 20.66
CA ASN A 39 11.41 8.02 21.50
C ASN A 39 10.25 7.55 20.61
N TRP A 40 10.18 6.27 20.34
CA TRP A 40 9.23 5.71 19.42
C TRP A 40 8.43 4.55 20.00
N LYS A 41 7.30 4.23 19.33
CA LYS A 41 6.44 3.11 19.68
C LYS A 41 5.95 2.40 18.42
N PHE A 42 5.96 1.07 18.43
CA PHE A 42 5.26 0.25 17.44
C PHE A 42 3.82 0.03 17.87
N ILE A 43 2.90 0.27 16.94
CA ILE A 43 1.47 0.07 17.13
C ILE A 43 1.05 -1.07 16.20
N PRO A 44 0.75 -2.26 16.74
CA PRO A 44 0.22 -3.37 15.94
C PRO A 44 -1.03 -2.95 15.16
N TYR A 45 -1.24 -3.58 14.02
CA TYR A 45 -2.36 -3.22 13.16
C TYR A 45 -3.69 -3.28 13.90
N VAL A 46 -4.40 -2.21 13.82
CA VAL A 46 -5.80 -2.07 14.20
C VAL A 46 -6.49 -1.20 13.17
N LYS A 47 -7.80 -1.35 13.07
CA LYS A 47 -8.62 -0.58 12.11
C LYS A 47 -8.41 0.92 12.30
N PRO A 48 -8.26 1.68 11.21
CA PRO A 48 -8.21 3.13 11.28
C PRO A 48 -9.43 3.72 12.00
N GLY A 49 -9.26 4.88 12.62
CA GLY A 49 -10.33 5.57 13.33
C GLY A 49 -10.24 5.41 14.85
N ILE A 50 -11.37 5.11 15.51
CA ILE A 50 -11.47 5.10 16.99
C ILE A 50 -10.59 4.00 17.60
N GLU A 51 -10.58 2.80 17.01
CA GLU A 51 -9.77 1.67 17.54
C GLU A 51 -8.28 2.02 17.55
N LEU A 52 -7.77 2.63 16.48
CA LEU A 52 -6.38 3.10 16.43
C LEU A 52 -6.11 4.16 17.52
N SER A 53 -7.06 5.05 17.76
CA SER A 53 -6.93 6.05 18.82
C SER A 53 -6.84 5.41 20.20
N TYR A 54 -7.69 4.44 20.52
CA TYR A 54 -7.61 3.69 21.78
C TYR A 54 -6.31 2.92 21.91
N LYS A 55 -5.83 2.29 20.82
CA LYS A 55 -4.58 1.55 20.84
C LYS A 55 -3.38 2.45 21.12
N LEU A 56 -3.34 3.62 20.49
CA LEU A 56 -2.34 4.65 20.76
C LEU A 56 -2.37 5.08 22.22
N MET A 57 -3.55 5.35 22.80
CA MET A 57 -3.68 5.72 24.22
C MET A 57 -3.14 4.65 25.16
N GLN A 58 -3.36 3.37 24.85
CA GLN A 58 -2.92 2.25 25.68
C GLN A 58 -1.40 2.03 25.65
N LEU A 59 -0.75 2.29 24.50
CA LEU A 59 0.64 1.91 24.26
C LEU A 59 1.62 3.08 24.37
N LYS A 60 1.17 4.33 24.18
CA LYS A 60 2.04 5.50 24.25
C LYS A 60 2.62 5.72 25.65
N SER A 61 3.86 6.15 25.71
CA SER A 61 4.40 6.82 26.89
C SER A 61 4.41 8.34 26.67
N PHE A 62 4.62 9.12 27.74
CA PHE A 62 4.68 10.58 27.65
C PHE A 62 5.89 11.10 26.86
N LYS A 63 6.88 10.25 26.61
CA LYS A 63 8.08 10.59 25.84
C LYS A 63 7.96 10.27 24.35
N ASP A 64 7.03 9.38 23.98
CA ASP A 64 6.94 8.90 22.61
C ASP A 64 6.43 10.01 21.67
N ASN A 65 7.23 10.33 20.67
CA ASN A 65 6.90 11.32 19.64
C ASN A 65 6.96 10.76 18.21
N VAL A 66 7.27 9.46 18.07
CA VAL A 66 7.22 8.72 16.81
C VAL A 66 6.40 7.45 17.01
N PHE A 67 5.42 7.21 16.12
CA PHE A 67 4.60 5.99 16.16
C PHE A 67 4.62 5.34 14.80
N ILE A 68 5.11 4.09 14.76
CA ILE A 68 5.03 3.24 13.57
C ILE A 68 3.72 2.46 13.65
N LEU A 69 2.88 2.64 12.65
CA LEU A 69 1.60 1.93 12.54
C LEU A 69 1.79 0.75 11.59
N GLU A 70 1.69 -0.47 12.10
CA GLU A 70 1.79 -1.68 11.30
C GLU A 70 0.77 -1.66 10.16
N ASN A 71 1.18 -2.01 8.94
CA ASN A 71 0.34 -2.00 7.73
C ASN A 71 -0.42 -0.68 7.47
N HIS A 72 0.09 0.48 7.93
CA HIS A 72 -0.63 1.73 7.79
C HIS A 72 0.30 2.92 7.50
N GLY A 73 1.25 3.22 8.39
CA GLY A 73 2.06 4.41 8.21
C GLY A 73 2.83 4.88 9.43
N LEU A 74 3.07 6.19 9.47
CA LEU A 74 3.88 6.88 10.47
C LEU A 74 3.11 8.05 11.08
N ILE A 75 3.27 8.24 12.39
CA ILE A 75 2.94 9.50 13.08
C ILE A 75 4.21 10.07 13.67
N VAL A 76 4.43 11.37 13.46
CA VAL A 76 5.51 12.16 14.08
C VAL A 76 4.88 13.34 14.81
N CYS A 77 5.26 13.54 16.06
CA CYS A 77 4.74 14.58 16.93
C CYS A 77 5.86 15.54 17.37
N GLY A 78 5.51 16.79 17.65
CA GLY A 78 6.46 17.79 18.12
C GLY A 78 5.81 19.10 18.53
N GLU A 79 6.59 19.96 19.19
CA GLU A 79 6.15 21.29 19.63
C GLU A 79 6.29 22.36 18.54
N SER A 80 7.02 22.04 17.46
CA SER A 80 7.18 22.91 16.29
C SER A 80 7.21 22.12 14.97
N LEU A 81 6.87 22.78 13.88
CA LEU A 81 6.99 22.20 12.52
C LEU A 81 8.43 21.87 12.15
N GLU A 82 9.38 22.62 12.66
CA GLU A 82 10.81 22.42 12.43
C GLU A 82 11.29 21.11 13.08
N GLU A 83 10.88 20.86 14.32
CA GLU A 83 11.15 19.62 15.02
C GLU A 83 10.60 18.40 14.27
N ILE A 84 9.34 18.44 13.83
CA ILE A 84 8.72 17.37 13.03
C ILE A 84 9.48 17.16 11.72
N ARG A 85 9.83 18.25 11.02
CA ARG A 85 10.55 18.17 9.76
C ARG A 85 11.91 17.49 9.92
N HIS A 86 12.67 17.86 10.93
CA HIS A 86 13.98 17.26 11.21
C HIS A 86 13.86 15.79 11.55
N LEU A 87 12.94 15.45 12.45
CA LEU A 87 12.71 14.08 12.89
C LEU A 87 12.24 13.18 11.73
N TYR A 88 11.29 13.66 10.94
CA TYR A 88 10.80 12.93 9.77
C TYR A 88 11.90 12.73 8.72
N GLN A 89 12.73 13.74 8.46
CA GLN A 89 13.87 13.62 7.55
C GLN A 89 14.91 12.61 8.04
N ASP A 90 15.24 12.61 9.33
CA ASP A 90 16.16 11.64 9.92
C ASP A 90 15.63 10.20 9.78
N ILE A 91 14.36 9.96 10.10
CA ILE A 91 13.68 8.67 9.90
C ILE A 91 13.82 8.22 8.44
N ARG A 92 13.52 9.08 7.48
CA ARG A 92 13.62 8.74 6.05
C ARG A 92 15.04 8.42 5.60
N VAL A 93 16.04 9.17 6.09
CA VAL A 93 17.44 8.92 5.76
C VAL A 93 17.89 7.54 6.25
N ARG A 94 17.51 7.16 7.47
CA ARG A 94 17.83 5.83 8.05
C ARG A 94 17.20 4.71 7.21
N LEU A 95 15.92 4.81 6.90
CA LEU A 95 15.21 3.81 6.12
C LEU A 95 15.68 3.74 4.67
N LYS A 96 15.98 4.88 4.04
CA LYS A 96 16.54 4.91 2.69
C LYS A 96 17.86 4.14 2.61
N LYS A 97 18.72 4.24 3.62
CA LYS A 97 19.97 3.46 3.69
C LYS A 97 19.71 1.94 3.76
N LEU A 98 18.65 1.53 4.48
CA LEU A 98 18.24 0.13 4.54
C LEU A 98 17.77 -0.39 3.16
N HIS A 99 16.91 0.37 2.49
CA HIS A 99 16.29 -0.04 1.22
C HIS A 99 17.22 0.05 0.01
N ASN A 100 18.22 0.94 0.00
CA ASN A 100 19.17 1.06 -1.11
C ASN A 100 19.95 -0.23 -1.40
N LYS A 101 20.02 -1.16 -0.47
CA LYS A 101 20.65 -2.47 -0.67
C LYS A 101 19.82 -3.40 -1.57
N ASN A 102 18.54 -3.07 -1.79
CA ASN A 102 17.57 -3.91 -2.53
C ASN A 102 17.24 -3.39 -3.94
N SER A 103 17.95 -2.35 -4.43
CA SER A 103 17.55 -1.54 -5.59
C SER A 103 17.75 -2.18 -6.99
N ILE A 104 17.94 -3.50 -7.09
CA ILE A 104 18.15 -4.19 -8.39
C ILE A 104 16.85 -4.23 -9.25
N LYS A 105 15.70 -3.95 -8.67
CA LYS A 105 14.37 -4.17 -9.28
C LYS A 105 13.90 -3.05 -10.21
N SER A 106 14.52 -1.87 -10.17
CA SER A 106 14.10 -0.72 -10.99
C SER A 106 14.36 -0.87 -12.50
N ASN A 107 14.97 -1.97 -12.93
CA ASN A 107 15.34 -2.22 -14.33
C ASN A 107 14.42 -3.22 -15.07
N ILE A 108 13.32 -3.64 -14.47
CA ILE A 108 12.36 -4.53 -15.13
C ILE A 108 11.62 -3.70 -16.20
N LYS A 109 11.94 -3.98 -17.47
CA LYS A 109 11.33 -3.30 -18.60
C LYS A 109 10.14 -4.10 -19.13
N PRO A 110 8.96 -3.48 -19.29
CA PRO A 110 7.84 -4.13 -19.96
C PRO A 110 8.20 -4.43 -21.43
N ALA A 111 7.79 -5.60 -21.92
CA ALA A 111 7.82 -5.89 -23.34
C ALA A 111 6.62 -5.28 -24.02
N ASN A 112 6.79 -4.71 -25.22
CA ASN A 112 5.69 -4.19 -26.03
C ASN A 112 4.85 -5.34 -26.61
N ARG A 113 3.94 -5.86 -25.79
CA ARG A 113 2.94 -6.86 -26.22
C ARG A 113 1.57 -6.21 -26.26
N VAL A 114 0.79 -6.51 -27.27
CA VAL A 114 -0.53 -5.92 -27.51
C VAL A 114 -1.60 -6.98 -27.34
N VAL A 115 -2.65 -6.64 -26.62
CA VAL A 115 -3.88 -7.42 -26.49
C VAL A 115 -5.04 -6.52 -26.88
N ASP A 116 -6.01 -7.03 -27.63
CA ASP A 116 -7.22 -6.27 -27.93
C ASP A 116 -8.15 -6.21 -26.72
N LEU A 117 -8.31 -5.02 -26.18
CA LEU A 117 -9.15 -4.73 -25.03
C LEU A 117 -10.46 -4.01 -25.40
N ARG A 118 -10.79 -3.90 -26.70
CA ARG A 118 -12.02 -3.25 -27.12
C ARG A 118 -13.25 -3.94 -26.53
N ASN A 119 -14.18 -3.17 -26.04
CA ASN A 119 -15.44 -3.62 -25.43
C ASN A 119 -15.29 -4.45 -24.13
N THR A 120 -14.11 -4.49 -23.51
CA THR A 120 -13.87 -5.24 -22.26
C THR A 120 -14.12 -4.40 -21.00
N GLY A 121 -14.23 -3.08 -21.14
CA GLY A 121 -14.30 -2.17 -20.00
C GLY A 121 -12.95 -1.81 -19.38
N TYR A 122 -11.83 -2.26 -19.97
CA TYR A 122 -10.47 -2.01 -19.51
C TYR A 122 -9.61 -1.29 -20.57
N LYS A 123 -8.56 -0.65 -20.08
CA LYS A 123 -7.48 -0.06 -20.89
C LYS A 123 -6.13 -0.32 -20.24
N PHE A 124 -5.06 -0.36 -21.03
CA PHE A 124 -3.71 -0.43 -20.49
C PHE A 124 -3.36 0.80 -19.66
N CYS A 125 -2.66 0.56 -18.56
CA CYS A 125 -1.98 1.63 -17.82
C CYS A 125 -0.95 2.30 -18.73
N LYS A 126 -0.89 3.63 -18.72
CA LYS A 126 0.09 4.39 -19.51
C LYS A 126 1.46 4.49 -18.81
N ASP A 127 1.53 4.14 -17.53
CA ASP A 127 2.75 4.22 -16.73
C ASP A 127 3.57 2.94 -16.92
N GLU A 128 4.75 3.08 -17.52
CA GLU A 128 5.66 1.95 -17.77
C GLU A 128 6.17 1.30 -16.48
N SER A 129 6.38 2.10 -15.43
CA SER A 129 6.80 1.58 -14.12
C SER A 129 5.73 0.66 -13.54
N VAL A 130 4.46 1.08 -13.61
CA VAL A 130 3.32 0.27 -13.18
C VAL A 130 3.20 -1.00 -14.03
N ASN A 131 3.39 -0.90 -15.34
CA ASN A 131 3.33 -2.06 -16.23
C ASN A 131 4.41 -3.10 -15.91
N SER A 132 5.56 -2.69 -15.37
CA SER A 132 6.62 -3.61 -14.96
C SER A 132 6.17 -4.65 -13.91
N LEU A 133 5.12 -4.36 -13.14
CA LEU A 133 4.53 -5.27 -12.17
C LEU A 133 4.09 -6.62 -12.78
N ALA A 134 3.73 -6.63 -14.06
CA ALA A 134 3.27 -7.82 -14.77
C ALA A 134 4.41 -8.70 -15.34
N PHE A 135 5.67 -8.29 -15.17
CA PHE A 135 6.84 -8.97 -15.74
C PHE A 135 7.76 -9.61 -14.70
N TYR A 136 7.40 -9.55 -13.42
CA TYR A 136 8.21 -10.09 -12.35
C TYR A 136 7.38 -10.95 -11.40
N GLN A 137 7.59 -12.27 -11.47
CA GLN A 137 6.77 -13.24 -10.75
C GLN A 137 6.68 -12.98 -9.24
N PRO A 138 7.77 -12.63 -8.51
CA PRO A 138 7.66 -12.33 -7.08
C PRO A 138 6.73 -11.14 -6.76
N TRP A 139 6.57 -10.19 -7.66
CA TRP A 139 5.60 -9.11 -7.49
C TRP A 139 4.17 -9.58 -7.76
N ILE A 140 3.97 -10.37 -8.83
CA ILE A 140 2.67 -10.95 -9.19
C ILE A 140 2.15 -11.78 -8.01
N ASP A 141 2.99 -12.63 -7.43
CA ASP A 141 2.64 -13.46 -6.28
C ASP A 141 2.21 -12.61 -5.08
N LYS A 142 2.94 -11.54 -4.78
CA LYS A 142 2.59 -10.62 -3.69
C LYS A 142 1.26 -9.91 -3.94
N LEU A 143 1.00 -9.47 -5.17
CA LEU A 143 -0.23 -8.76 -5.55
C LEU A 143 -1.48 -9.65 -5.53
N THR A 144 -1.32 -10.93 -5.84
CA THR A 144 -2.43 -11.89 -5.89
C THR A 144 -2.71 -12.56 -4.55
N ASN A 145 -1.77 -12.52 -3.62
CA ASN A 145 -1.91 -13.13 -2.30
C ASN A 145 -2.86 -12.34 -1.38
N GLY A 146 -2.87 -11.01 -1.48
CA GLY A 146 -3.69 -10.18 -0.61
C GLY A 146 -3.32 -8.70 -0.71
N VAL A 147 -3.87 -7.92 0.20
CA VAL A 147 -3.65 -6.48 0.30
C VAL A 147 -2.82 -6.14 1.54
N LEU A 148 -1.87 -5.23 1.38
CA LEU A 148 -0.90 -4.87 2.41
C LEU A 148 -1.31 -3.64 3.23
N LEU A 149 -2.03 -2.70 2.64
CA LEU A 149 -2.38 -1.42 3.25
C LEU A 149 -3.88 -1.11 3.04
N PRO A 150 -4.54 -0.42 4.00
CA PRO A 150 -5.94 -0.01 3.86
C PRO A 150 -6.24 0.78 2.58
N ASP A 151 -5.39 1.73 2.20
CA ASP A 151 -5.58 2.51 0.97
C ASP A 151 -5.58 1.62 -0.29
N PHE A 152 -4.74 0.58 -0.33
CA PHE A 152 -4.71 -0.34 -1.47
C PHE A 152 -6.04 -1.09 -1.59
N LEU A 153 -6.61 -1.51 -0.45
CA LEU A 153 -7.92 -2.16 -0.42
C LEU A 153 -9.03 -1.27 -0.99
N VAL A 154 -9.05 0.00 -0.59
CA VAL A 154 -10.12 0.96 -0.95
C VAL A 154 -10.15 1.25 -2.44
N PHE A 155 -9.01 1.23 -3.12
CA PHE A 155 -8.89 1.57 -4.55
C PHE A 155 -8.70 0.38 -5.47
N LEU A 156 -8.14 -0.73 -4.97
CA LEU A 156 -7.76 -1.88 -5.80
C LEU A 156 -8.52 -3.17 -5.44
N GLY A 157 -9.18 -3.19 -4.29
CA GLY A 157 -9.82 -4.39 -3.74
C GLY A 157 -8.87 -5.26 -2.91
N PRO A 158 -9.36 -6.40 -2.41
CA PRO A 158 -8.63 -7.20 -1.42
C PRO A 158 -7.41 -7.94 -1.97
N LYS A 159 -7.29 -8.04 -3.28
CA LYS A 159 -6.14 -8.56 -4.03
C LYS A 159 -6.30 -8.22 -5.51
N LEU A 160 -5.22 -8.22 -6.24
CA LEU A 160 -5.30 -8.11 -7.69
C LEU A 160 -5.57 -9.48 -8.33
N LEU A 161 -6.30 -9.47 -9.42
CA LEU A 161 -6.45 -10.62 -10.30
C LEU A 161 -5.27 -10.65 -11.29
N ALA A 162 -4.68 -11.82 -11.50
CA ALA A 162 -3.73 -12.05 -12.58
C ALA A 162 -4.37 -12.92 -13.66
N LEU A 163 -4.28 -12.49 -14.92
CA LEU A 163 -4.79 -13.21 -16.08
C LEU A 163 -3.70 -13.40 -17.10
N ASN A 164 -3.75 -14.52 -17.78
CA ASN A 164 -2.90 -14.79 -18.95
C ASN A 164 -3.70 -14.56 -20.24
N PRO A 165 -3.33 -13.58 -21.07
CA PRO A 165 -4.05 -13.30 -22.33
C PRO A 165 -4.02 -14.43 -23.36
N ASN A 166 -3.19 -15.45 -23.17
CA ASN A 166 -3.11 -16.60 -24.07
C ASN A 166 -4.08 -17.75 -23.70
N GLU A 167 -4.85 -17.59 -22.61
CA GLU A 167 -5.88 -18.58 -22.23
C GLU A 167 -7.15 -18.37 -23.06
N ASP A 168 -7.82 -19.48 -23.45
CA ASP A 168 -9.01 -19.46 -24.29
C ASP A 168 -10.18 -18.70 -23.65
N ASP A 169 -10.29 -18.75 -22.32
CA ASP A 169 -11.35 -18.09 -21.54
C ASP A 169 -10.99 -16.67 -21.06
N PHE A 170 -9.86 -16.12 -21.53
CA PHE A 170 -9.37 -14.80 -21.11
C PHE A 170 -10.41 -13.69 -21.26
N ILE A 171 -11.06 -13.57 -22.42
CA ILE A 171 -12.06 -12.52 -22.68
C ILE A 171 -13.30 -12.71 -21.79
N GLU A 172 -13.73 -13.95 -21.55
CA GLU A 172 -14.84 -14.24 -20.65
C GLU A 172 -14.53 -13.81 -19.21
N LYS A 173 -13.36 -14.19 -18.70
CA LYS A 173 -12.85 -13.79 -17.36
C LYS A 173 -12.78 -12.27 -17.24
N LEU A 174 -12.32 -11.59 -18.27
CA LEU A 174 -12.19 -10.13 -18.29
C LEU A 174 -13.56 -9.44 -18.26
N ASN A 175 -14.51 -9.91 -19.08
CA ASN A 175 -15.88 -9.40 -19.12
C ASN A 175 -16.64 -9.65 -17.80
N LYS A 176 -16.38 -10.77 -17.14
CA LYS A 176 -16.93 -11.04 -15.81
C LYS A 176 -16.33 -10.08 -14.77
N SER A 177 -15.03 -9.86 -14.84
CA SER A 177 -14.30 -8.98 -13.91
C SER A 177 -14.76 -7.53 -14.02
N SER A 178 -15.08 -7.03 -15.21
CA SER A 178 -15.56 -5.66 -15.44
C SER A 178 -16.92 -5.37 -14.79
N LYS A 179 -17.71 -6.41 -14.48
CA LYS A 179 -19.03 -6.30 -13.86
C LYS A 179 -18.98 -6.33 -12.32
N ALA A 180 -17.82 -6.61 -11.74
CA ALA A 180 -17.66 -6.60 -10.28
C ALA A 180 -17.91 -5.19 -9.74
N PRO A 181 -18.48 -5.03 -8.52
CA PRO A 181 -18.58 -3.71 -7.90
C PRO A 181 -17.21 -3.13 -7.62
N LEU A 182 -17.05 -1.81 -7.73
CA LEU A 182 -15.82 -1.14 -7.31
C LEU A 182 -15.64 -1.29 -5.79
N PRO A 183 -14.40 -1.44 -5.33
CA PRO A 183 -13.11 -1.35 -6.06
C PRO A 183 -12.61 -2.68 -6.65
N PHE A 184 -13.41 -3.75 -6.61
CA PHE A 184 -12.96 -5.06 -7.09
C PHE A 184 -12.54 -5.02 -8.57
N ASN A 185 -11.40 -5.64 -8.86
CA ASN A 185 -10.84 -5.72 -10.20
C ASN A 185 -10.63 -4.35 -10.87
N SER A 186 -10.45 -3.27 -10.09
CA SER A 186 -10.11 -1.93 -10.63
C SER A 186 -8.83 -1.97 -11.46
N CYS A 187 -7.87 -2.81 -11.05
CA CYS A 187 -6.66 -3.15 -11.81
C CYS A 187 -6.53 -4.67 -11.94
N ILE A 188 -6.03 -5.12 -13.08
CA ILE A 188 -5.73 -6.53 -13.34
C ILE A 188 -4.31 -6.62 -13.89
N VAL A 189 -3.56 -7.62 -13.42
CA VAL A 189 -2.25 -7.98 -13.95
C VAL A 189 -2.42 -8.87 -15.17
N LEU A 190 -2.06 -8.39 -16.35
CA LEU A 190 -1.92 -9.24 -17.52
C LEU A 190 -0.49 -9.76 -17.58
N VAL A 191 -0.31 -11.01 -17.17
CA VAL A 191 1.02 -11.62 -17.00
C VAL A 191 1.84 -11.56 -18.29
N GLY A 192 2.98 -10.87 -18.25
CA GLY A 192 3.86 -10.65 -19.38
C GLY A 192 3.36 -9.62 -20.41
N TYR A 193 2.32 -8.82 -20.07
CA TYR A 193 1.77 -7.78 -20.96
C TYR A 193 1.70 -6.40 -20.28
N GLY A 194 1.34 -6.32 -19.01
CA GLY A 194 1.23 -5.07 -18.27
C GLY A 194 0.04 -5.04 -17.31
N ILE A 195 -0.25 -3.86 -16.79
CA ILE A 195 -1.41 -3.62 -15.94
C ILE A 195 -2.53 -3.01 -16.76
N ILE A 196 -3.73 -3.54 -16.64
CA ILE A 196 -4.94 -2.94 -17.18
C ILE A 196 -5.79 -2.35 -16.05
N VAL A 197 -6.47 -1.24 -16.36
CA VAL A 197 -7.27 -0.47 -15.41
C VAL A 197 -8.68 -0.32 -15.97
N ARG A 198 -9.69 -0.48 -15.14
CA ARG A 198 -11.10 -0.27 -15.53
C ARG A 198 -11.33 1.17 -16.00
N ASN A 199 -12.19 1.33 -16.98
CA ASN A 199 -12.53 2.66 -17.49
C ASN A 199 -13.31 3.50 -16.49
N ASP A 200 -14.04 2.87 -15.58
CA ASP A 200 -14.82 3.46 -14.49
C ASP A 200 -14.11 3.39 -13.12
N ALA A 201 -12.80 3.09 -13.11
CA ALA A 201 -12.03 3.04 -11.86
C ALA A 201 -12.08 4.36 -11.09
N LEU A 202 -12.02 4.29 -9.76
CA LEU A 202 -12.01 5.46 -8.88
C LEU A 202 -10.86 6.41 -9.22
N ARG A 203 -11.08 7.70 -9.06
CA ARG A 203 -9.99 8.68 -9.09
C ARG A 203 -8.96 8.31 -8.03
N GLY A 204 -7.68 8.39 -8.35
CA GLY A 204 -6.61 7.95 -7.45
C GLY A 204 -6.20 6.49 -7.62
N THR A 205 -6.94 5.66 -8.36
CA THR A 205 -6.55 4.26 -8.61
C THR A 205 -5.17 4.15 -9.26
N LEU A 206 -4.84 5.06 -10.18
CA LEU A 206 -3.52 5.07 -10.86
C LEU A 206 -2.40 5.48 -9.91
N GLU A 207 -2.64 6.43 -9.03
CA GLU A 207 -1.70 6.87 -8.00
C GLU A 207 -1.46 5.75 -6.98
N ILE A 208 -2.50 5.05 -6.58
CA ILE A 208 -2.39 3.94 -5.64
C ILE A 208 -1.64 2.75 -6.26
N ILE A 209 -1.92 2.35 -7.50
CA ILE A 209 -1.16 1.26 -8.13
C ILE A 209 0.32 1.64 -8.35
N ARG A 210 0.62 2.93 -8.56
CA ARG A 210 2.01 3.43 -8.57
C ARG A 210 2.65 3.32 -7.19
N CYS A 211 1.94 3.70 -6.11
CA CYS A 211 2.43 3.48 -4.75
C CYS A 211 2.69 1.98 -4.46
N VAL A 212 1.86 1.08 -4.98
CA VAL A 212 2.10 -0.37 -4.90
C VAL A 212 3.40 -0.76 -5.59
N HIS A 213 3.63 -0.28 -6.81
CA HIS A 213 4.89 -0.52 -7.53
C HIS A 213 6.09 -0.03 -6.70
N ASP A 214 6.06 1.21 -6.21
CA ASP A 214 7.15 1.80 -5.45
C ASP A 214 7.40 1.04 -4.14
N LEU A 215 6.33 0.59 -3.47
CA LEU A 215 6.40 -0.26 -2.28
C LEU A 215 7.13 -1.57 -2.59
N LEU A 216 6.72 -2.27 -3.66
CA LEU A 216 7.29 -3.57 -4.04
C LEU A 216 8.76 -3.46 -4.48
N CYS A 217 9.17 -2.32 -5.05
CA CYS A 217 10.58 -2.05 -5.33
C CYS A 217 11.46 -2.04 -4.08
N LEU A 218 10.92 -1.67 -2.93
CA LEU A 218 11.63 -1.56 -1.66
C LEU A 218 11.60 -2.85 -0.84
N ILE A 219 10.62 -3.72 -1.06
CA ILE A 219 10.44 -4.98 -0.31
C ILE A 219 11.35 -6.07 -0.88
N PRO A 220 12.15 -6.78 -0.06
CA PRO A 220 12.91 -7.95 -0.51
C PRO A 220 12.00 -9.05 -1.09
N ASP A 221 12.52 -9.83 -2.05
CA ASP A 221 11.72 -10.89 -2.68
C ASP A 221 11.30 -11.98 -1.69
N ASN A 222 12.21 -12.32 -0.78
CA ASN A 222 12.00 -13.31 0.26
C ASN A 222 11.37 -12.76 1.53
N ALA A 223 10.88 -11.52 1.54
CA ALA A 223 10.23 -10.93 2.70
C ALA A 223 8.93 -11.70 3.01
N ASP A 224 8.77 -12.09 4.28
CA ASP A 224 7.52 -12.63 4.80
C ASP A 224 6.58 -11.47 5.14
N LEU A 225 5.48 -11.33 4.38
CA LEU A 225 4.60 -10.19 4.44
C LEU A 225 3.38 -10.45 5.33
N GLN A 226 2.99 -9.42 6.07
CA GLN A 226 1.74 -9.38 6.81
C GLN A 226 0.65 -8.78 5.92
N TYR A 227 -0.26 -9.60 5.44
CA TYR A 227 -1.45 -9.15 4.70
C TYR A 227 -2.60 -8.84 5.66
N LEU A 228 -3.47 -7.91 5.27
CA LEU A 228 -4.74 -7.71 5.97
C LEU A 228 -5.59 -8.97 5.84
N ASN A 229 -6.13 -9.43 6.96
CA ASN A 229 -6.96 -10.64 6.98
C ASN A 229 -8.38 -10.39 6.46
N SER A 230 -9.18 -11.47 6.33
CA SER A 230 -10.54 -11.38 5.78
C SER A 230 -11.49 -10.52 6.64
N SER A 231 -11.33 -10.53 7.95
CA SER A 231 -12.14 -9.70 8.87
C SER A 231 -11.81 -8.21 8.70
N GLU A 232 -10.53 -7.89 8.60
CA GLU A 232 -10.03 -6.53 8.41
C GLU A 232 -10.45 -5.96 7.05
N THR A 233 -10.30 -6.76 5.99
CA THR A 233 -10.71 -6.36 4.64
C THR A 233 -12.22 -6.19 4.53
N SER A 234 -13.03 -7.09 5.09
CA SER A 234 -14.49 -6.97 5.10
C SER A 234 -14.96 -5.74 5.85
N PHE A 235 -14.34 -5.44 6.99
CA PHE A 235 -14.69 -4.23 7.74
C PHE A 235 -14.43 -2.96 6.93
N LEU A 236 -13.22 -2.82 6.37
CA LEU A 236 -12.84 -1.63 5.63
C LEU A 236 -13.71 -1.41 4.39
N LEU A 237 -14.04 -2.47 3.66
CA LEU A 237 -14.92 -2.41 2.48
C LEU A 237 -16.36 -2.00 2.82
N ASN A 238 -16.82 -2.27 4.04
CA ASN A 238 -18.18 -1.92 4.51
C ASN A 238 -18.20 -0.67 5.40
N TRP A 239 -17.09 0.00 5.61
CA TRP A 239 -17.01 1.16 6.48
C TRP A 239 -17.57 2.41 5.80
N GLU A 240 -18.53 3.07 6.45
CA GLU A 240 -19.22 4.25 5.90
C GLU A 240 -18.27 5.39 5.49
N ALA A 241 -17.20 5.61 6.27
CA ALA A 241 -16.20 6.63 5.94
C ALA A 241 -15.48 6.35 4.63
N GLU A 242 -15.18 5.07 4.32
CA GLU A 242 -14.56 4.68 3.07
C GLU A 242 -15.57 4.71 1.90
N HIS A 243 -16.82 4.37 2.13
CA HIS A 243 -17.88 4.57 1.13
C HIS A 243 -18.06 6.05 0.77
N TYR A 244 -17.98 6.95 1.77
CA TYR A 244 -18.00 8.39 1.51
C TYR A 244 -16.78 8.84 0.70
N ARG A 245 -15.60 8.38 1.06
CA ARG A 245 -14.35 8.63 0.34
C ARG A 245 -14.41 8.13 -1.12
N GLN A 246 -14.94 6.93 -1.34
CA GLN A 246 -15.12 6.37 -2.69
C GLN A 246 -16.09 7.22 -3.52
N LYS A 247 -17.22 7.66 -2.94
CA LYS A 247 -18.19 8.55 -3.64
C LYS A 247 -17.58 9.88 -4.07
N GLN A 248 -16.66 10.44 -3.29
CA GLN A 248 -15.97 11.68 -3.67
C GLN A 248 -14.92 11.45 -4.77
N ASN A 249 -14.51 10.22 -5.02
CA ASN A 249 -13.51 9.83 -6.01
C ASN A 249 -14.12 9.19 -7.27
N GLN A 250 -15.44 9.17 -7.39
CA GLN A 250 -16.15 8.85 -8.64
C GLN A 250 -16.27 10.11 -9.52
#